data_6b5897bc8556bd2836e9baa8dc5233c0
#
_entry.id   6b5897bc8556bd2836e9baa8dc5233c0
#
_cell.length_a   1.000
_cell.length_b   1.000
_cell.length_c   1.000
_cell.angle_alpha   90.00
_cell.angle_beta   90.00
_cell.angle_gamma   90.00
#
_symmetry.space_group_name_H-M   'P 1'
#
loop_
_entity.id
_entity.type
_entity.pdbx_description
1 polymer ?
#
loop_
_entity_poly.entity_id
_entity_poly.type
_entity_poly.pdbx_seq_one_letter_code
_entity_poly.pdbx_strand_id
1 'polypeptide(L)'
;MRRLGKWSGSLKGIWNPCRGVRRGRVLLGLVTGSLWIVLAGCEATYLLKQGYYQVALLAQRRPLDKALEDDSLSETVRRKMRLVRDACLFAEKNLDLNCGDSYSTFIPVEAESLAYSVIACPKDSLSPLTWSFPLVGSFPYKGFFRLEDALGEARKLEAENYDVHVGRISAFSALGWFSDPIYSTMLHLDETELVYTILHELVHKTIFFKDKGEFNEQIATFIGWKGTLFFYEKTEGPGSKSSMKIAAAIEAEKALSELLEKTKAELEEVYKGPLSLSEKLGLKEAAFSRLSREILRLSRIFPEGRLRGLENIAWNNASFLAIWLYRYDVGDLEALWDERRRDLRELVETLKGWRREGLDPQEEVRKWRRSRLAAQEGFGIYRSVGPVTMRRAVFSEGRTPCVRKCRPDASRGIT
;
A
#
# COMPACT_ATOMS: atom_id res chain seq x y z
N MET A 1 89.43 -29.06 -34.31
CA MET A 1 89.52 -29.40 -35.76
C MET A 1 88.15 -29.43 -36.37
N ARG A 2 88.01 -28.72 -37.51
CA ARG A 2 86.97 -28.80 -38.57
C ARG A 2 85.51 -28.45 -38.17
N ARG A 3 85.09 -27.25 -38.57
CA ARG A 3 84.56 -26.75 -39.87
C ARG A 3 83.02 -26.96 -39.94
N LEU A 4 82.28 -25.90 -39.84
CA LEU A 4 81.57 -25.14 -40.91
C LEU A 4 80.44 -25.91 -41.61
N GLY A 5 79.24 -25.37 -41.53
CA GLY A 5 78.11 -25.61 -42.41
C GLY A 5 77.00 -24.57 -42.18
N LYS A 6 77.14 -23.44 -42.92
CA LYS A 6 76.02 -22.46 -43.11
C LYS A 6 74.94 -23.12 -43.96
N TRP A 7 73.70 -22.95 -43.55
CA TRP A 7 72.63 -22.88 -44.52
C TRP A 7 71.64 -21.83 -44.14
N SER A 8 71.52 -20.83 -45.01
CA SER A 8 70.52 -19.77 -45.00
C SER A 8 69.24 -20.26 -45.65
N GLY A 9 68.12 -20.10 -45.02
CA GLY A 9 66.81 -20.36 -45.55
C GLY A 9 65.81 -19.30 -45.06
N SER A 10 65.69 -18.26 -45.84
CA SER A 10 64.71 -17.17 -45.65
C SER A 10 63.29 -17.71 -45.85
N LEU A 11 62.44 -17.68 -44.83
CA LEU A 11 60.98 -17.67 -45.00
C LEU A 11 60.42 -16.41 -44.39
N LYS A 12 60.21 -15.45 -45.25
CA LYS A 12 59.39 -14.27 -44.97
C LYS A 12 57.94 -14.74 -44.95
N GLY A 13 57.44 -15.08 -43.76
CA GLY A 13 56.00 -15.24 -43.48
C GLY A 13 55.44 -13.86 -43.21
N ILE A 14 54.61 -13.37 -44.08
CA ILE A 14 53.89 -12.07 -44.02
C ILE A 14 52.93 -12.12 -42.88
N TRP A 15 53.31 -11.59 -41.74
CA TRP A 15 52.37 -11.31 -40.64
C TRP A 15 51.75 -9.91 -40.87
N ASN A 16 50.48 -9.88 -41.22
CA ASN A 16 49.77 -8.64 -41.54
C ASN A 16 48.93 -8.21 -40.32
N PRO A 17 49.48 -7.33 -39.43
CA PRO A 17 48.84 -6.97 -38.17
C PRO A 17 47.60 -6.02 -38.31
N CYS A 18 47.27 -5.60 -39.55
CA CYS A 18 46.24 -4.60 -39.77
C CYS A 18 44.80 -5.18 -39.88
N ARG A 19 44.61 -6.48 -39.98
CA ARG A 19 43.24 -7.08 -40.11
C ARG A 19 42.51 -7.26 -38.77
N GLY A 20 43.23 -7.45 -37.64
CA GLY A 20 42.61 -7.65 -36.31
C GLY A 20 42.08 -6.38 -35.70
N VAL A 21 42.80 -5.24 -35.90
CA VAL A 21 42.43 -3.94 -35.31
C VAL A 21 41.19 -3.31 -35.95
N ARG A 22 40.94 -3.59 -37.24
CA ARG A 22 39.72 -3.12 -37.93
C ARG A 22 38.46 -3.88 -37.47
N ARG A 23 38.54 -5.19 -37.21
CA ARG A 23 37.42 -5.98 -36.72
C ARG A 23 37.05 -5.59 -35.29
N GLY A 24 38.01 -5.36 -34.41
CA GLY A 24 37.75 -4.91 -33.05
C GLY A 24 37.11 -3.51 -32.98
N ARG A 25 37.54 -2.57 -33.85
CA ARG A 25 36.96 -1.23 -33.94
C ARG A 25 35.54 -1.25 -34.52
N VAL A 26 35.26 -2.12 -35.49
CA VAL A 26 33.90 -2.29 -36.02
C VAL A 26 32.97 -2.93 -34.98
N LEU A 27 33.42 -3.96 -34.25
CA LEU A 27 32.65 -4.55 -33.15
C LEU A 27 32.40 -3.57 -32.03
N LEU A 28 33.41 -2.79 -31.62
CA LEU A 28 33.25 -1.75 -30.60
C LEU A 28 32.31 -0.65 -31.07
N GLY A 29 32.36 -0.25 -32.35
CA GLY A 29 31.42 0.70 -32.95
C GLY A 29 30.00 0.17 -33.05
N LEU A 30 29.80 -1.12 -33.30
CA LEU A 30 28.48 -1.76 -33.32
C LEU A 30 27.92 -1.92 -31.90
N VAL A 31 28.74 -2.27 -30.91
CA VAL A 31 28.31 -2.39 -29.51
C VAL A 31 28.00 -1.00 -28.91
N THR A 32 28.82 0.01 -29.19
CA THR A 32 28.52 1.38 -28.78
C THR A 32 27.32 1.95 -29.51
N GLY A 33 27.17 1.68 -30.82
CA GLY A 33 26.00 2.08 -31.60
C GLY A 33 24.71 1.41 -31.14
N SER A 34 24.74 0.11 -30.79
CA SER A 34 23.60 -0.62 -30.21
C SER A 34 23.25 -0.10 -28.82
N LEU A 35 24.25 0.26 -28.00
CA LEU A 35 24.02 0.85 -26.70
C LEU A 35 23.40 2.25 -26.80
N TRP A 36 23.79 3.05 -27.82
CA TRP A 36 23.16 4.34 -28.11
C TRP A 36 21.73 4.21 -28.62
N ILE A 37 21.40 3.18 -29.40
CA ILE A 37 20.02 2.90 -29.85
C ILE A 37 19.14 2.46 -28.69
N VAL A 38 19.66 1.65 -27.77
CA VAL A 38 18.96 1.24 -26.53
C VAL A 38 18.78 2.43 -25.58
N LEU A 39 19.76 3.33 -25.48
CA LEU A 39 19.69 4.55 -24.67
C LEU A 39 18.83 5.65 -25.33
N ALA A 40 18.61 5.62 -26.62
CA ALA A 40 17.72 6.56 -27.34
C ALA A 40 16.24 6.18 -27.27
N GLY A 41 15.88 5.04 -26.68
CA GLY A 41 14.49 4.68 -26.42
C GLY A 41 13.83 5.64 -25.43
N CYS A 42 12.55 5.94 -25.61
CA CYS A 42 11.75 6.80 -24.72
C CYS A 42 11.85 6.39 -23.24
N GLU A 43 11.96 5.09 -22.97
CA GLU A 43 12.11 4.49 -21.65
C GLU A 43 13.43 4.88 -20.96
N ALA A 44 14.55 4.87 -21.69
CA ALA A 44 15.85 5.24 -21.11
C ALA A 44 15.90 6.73 -20.76
N THR A 45 15.36 7.59 -21.61
CA THR A 45 15.24 9.03 -21.35
C THR A 45 14.38 9.29 -20.11
N TYR A 46 13.26 8.56 -19.98
CA TYR A 46 12.41 8.63 -18.80
C TYR A 46 13.18 8.24 -17.52
N LEU A 47 13.85 7.08 -17.51
CA LEU A 47 14.61 6.60 -16.35
C LEU A 47 15.74 7.56 -15.94
N LEU A 48 16.49 8.09 -16.92
CA LEU A 48 17.55 9.07 -16.66
C LEU A 48 16.99 10.36 -16.04
N LYS A 49 15.85 10.84 -16.56
CA LYS A 49 15.18 12.03 -16.07
C LYS A 49 14.66 11.83 -14.63
N GLN A 50 13.97 10.72 -14.36
CA GLN A 50 13.47 10.44 -13.01
C GLN A 50 14.66 10.21 -12.04
N GLY A 51 15.70 9.51 -12.46
CA GLY A 51 16.92 9.32 -11.67
C GLY A 51 17.62 10.65 -11.32
N TYR A 52 17.70 11.58 -12.27
CA TYR A 52 18.22 12.93 -12.01
C TYR A 52 17.42 13.66 -10.94
N TYR A 53 16.07 13.67 -11.05
CA TYR A 53 15.24 14.32 -10.05
C TYR A 53 15.33 13.66 -8.68
N GLN A 54 15.42 12.33 -8.64
CA GLN A 54 15.61 11.60 -7.39
C GLN A 54 16.92 12.00 -6.71
N VAL A 55 18.03 12.05 -7.46
CA VAL A 55 19.34 12.44 -6.92
C VAL A 55 19.32 13.91 -6.47
N ALA A 56 18.74 14.81 -7.27
CA ALA A 56 18.63 16.23 -6.92
C ALA A 56 17.78 16.44 -5.64
N LEU A 57 16.72 15.66 -5.47
CA LEU A 57 15.90 15.66 -4.26
C LEU A 57 16.67 15.16 -3.05
N LEU A 58 17.37 14.03 -3.19
CA LEU A 58 18.16 13.45 -2.11
C LEU A 58 19.36 14.33 -1.70
N ALA A 59 19.91 15.13 -2.61
CA ALA A 59 20.99 16.07 -2.32
C ALA A 59 20.55 17.20 -1.36
N GLN A 60 19.25 17.46 -1.22
CA GLN A 60 18.68 18.45 -0.31
C GLN A 60 18.47 17.94 1.13
N ARG A 61 18.85 16.68 1.41
CA ARG A 61 18.76 16.10 2.75
C ARG A 61 19.51 16.91 3.79
N ARG A 62 18.84 17.19 4.90
CA ARG A 62 19.47 17.75 6.09
C ARG A 62 19.08 16.93 7.33
N PRO A 63 19.95 16.79 8.35
CA PRO A 63 19.63 16.09 9.58
C PRO A 63 18.37 16.66 10.21
N LEU A 64 17.51 15.78 10.75
CA LEU A 64 16.24 16.17 11.36
C LEU A 64 16.45 17.12 12.55
N ASP A 65 17.46 16.89 13.39
CA ASP A 65 17.75 17.75 14.54
C ASP A 65 18.06 19.19 14.10
N LYS A 66 18.84 19.36 13.03
CA LYS A 66 19.10 20.68 12.45
C LYS A 66 17.83 21.33 11.85
N ALA A 67 16.94 20.52 11.29
CA ALA A 67 15.67 21.03 10.78
C ALA A 67 14.73 21.45 11.93
N LEU A 68 14.77 20.78 13.06
CA LEU A 68 14.01 21.13 14.26
C LEU A 68 14.47 22.44 14.93
N GLU A 69 15.75 22.80 14.74
CA GLU A 69 16.36 24.06 15.22
C GLU A 69 16.15 25.24 14.25
N ASP A 70 15.58 24.99 13.07
CA ASP A 70 15.38 26.02 12.03
C ASP A 70 14.17 26.90 12.37
N ASP A 71 14.43 28.14 12.79
CA ASP A 71 13.41 29.13 13.15
C ASP A 71 12.57 29.60 11.96
N SER A 72 13.00 29.36 10.73
CA SER A 72 12.20 29.66 9.54
C SER A 72 11.00 28.71 9.38
N LEU A 73 11.04 27.53 10.03
CA LEU A 73 9.96 26.56 10.02
C LEU A 73 8.92 26.89 11.11
N SER A 74 7.64 26.82 10.74
CA SER A 74 6.56 27.03 11.71
C SER A 74 6.58 25.98 12.83
N GLU A 75 6.11 26.34 14.02
CA GLU A 75 6.01 25.41 15.15
C GLU A 75 5.12 24.20 14.83
N THR A 76 4.10 24.38 14.00
CA THR A 76 3.27 23.28 13.51
C THR A 76 4.09 22.25 12.72
N VAL A 77 4.99 22.71 11.84
CA VAL A 77 5.89 21.85 11.07
C VAL A 77 6.86 21.11 12.01
N ARG A 78 7.51 21.81 12.92
CA ARG A 78 8.42 21.20 13.92
C ARG A 78 7.69 20.18 14.81
N ARG A 79 6.47 20.48 15.24
CA ARG A 79 5.64 19.52 16.02
C ARG A 79 5.34 18.26 15.25
N LYS A 80 4.96 18.37 13.97
CA LYS A 80 4.73 17.19 13.11
C LYS A 80 6.00 16.39 12.85
N MET A 81 7.16 17.03 12.73
CA MET A 81 8.45 16.31 12.65
C MET A 81 8.74 15.52 13.93
N ARG A 82 8.46 16.09 15.11
CA ARG A 82 8.57 15.36 16.39
C ARG A 82 7.58 14.19 16.44
N LEU A 83 6.35 14.38 15.97
CA LEU A 83 5.35 13.31 15.89
C LEU A 83 5.80 12.15 15.01
N VAL A 84 6.46 12.40 13.88
CA VAL A 84 7.05 11.35 13.03
C VAL A 84 8.08 10.54 13.81
N ARG A 85 8.97 11.20 14.56
CA ARG A 85 9.95 10.52 15.42
C ARG A 85 9.28 9.68 16.50
N ASP A 86 8.24 10.19 17.14
CA ASP A 86 7.50 9.48 18.18
C ASP A 86 6.76 8.27 17.59
N ALA A 87 6.19 8.37 16.39
CA ALA A 87 5.59 7.26 15.66
C ALA A 87 6.62 6.18 15.32
N CYS A 88 7.84 6.55 14.92
CA CYS A 88 8.94 5.61 14.70
C CYS A 88 9.31 4.85 15.98
N LEU A 89 9.55 5.55 17.08
CA LEU A 89 9.88 4.94 18.37
C LEU A 89 8.77 4.00 18.84
N PHE A 90 7.53 4.39 18.65
CA PHE A 90 6.37 3.54 18.94
C PHE A 90 6.35 2.29 18.06
N ALA A 91 6.58 2.42 16.76
CA ALA A 91 6.58 1.32 15.80
C ALA A 91 7.61 0.25 16.16
N GLU A 92 8.84 0.65 16.51
CA GLU A 92 9.89 -0.27 16.92
C GLU A 92 9.56 -0.96 18.26
N LYS A 93 9.17 -0.17 19.24
CA LYS A 93 8.96 -0.67 20.60
C LYS A 93 7.71 -1.54 20.73
N ASN A 94 6.62 -1.20 20.01
CA ASN A 94 5.30 -1.80 20.26
C ASN A 94 4.82 -2.70 19.12
N LEU A 95 5.29 -2.49 17.90
CA LEU A 95 4.82 -3.23 16.71
C LEU A 95 5.89 -4.11 16.07
N ASP A 96 7.14 -4.05 16.55
CA ASP A 96 8.29 -4.73 15.94
C ASP A 96 8.49 -4.37 14.45
N LEU A 97 8.18 -3.11 14.10
CA LEU A 97 8.46 -2.55 12.79
C LEU A 97 9.83 -1.87 12.78
N ASN A 98 10.57 -2.03 11.69
CA ASN A 98 11.93 -1.50 11.57
C ASN A 98 11.92 -0.05 11.04
N CYS A 99 12.09 0.94 11.91
CA CYS A 99 12.35 2.32 11.50
C CYS A 99 13.82 2.51 11.06
N GLY A 100 14.79 1.99 11.82
CA GLY A 100 16.21 2.20 11.57
C GLY A 100 16.53 3.68 11.39
N ASP A 101 17.27 4.04 10.31
CA ASP A 101 17.63 5.43 9.99
C ASP A 101 16.55 6.19 9.18
N SER A 102 15.37 5.58 8.89
CA SER A 102 14.29 6.29 8.21
C SER A 102 13.79 7.44 9.08
N TYR A 103 13.41 8.52 8.40
CA TYR A 103 12.90 9.75 9.02
C TYR A 103 13.89 10.47 9.95
N SER A 104 15.18 10.11 9.90
CA SER A 104 16.26 10.85 10.59
C SER A 104 16.71 12.12 9.83
N THR A 105 16.21 12.32 8.62
CA THR A 105 16.51 13.47 7.76
C THR A 105 15.25 14.11 7.24
N PHE A 106 15.34 15.38 6.87
CA PHE A 106 14.27 16.19 6.28
C PHE A 106 14.66 16.70 4.90
N ILE A 107 13.70 16.74 3.98
CA ILE A 107 13.84 17.34 2.65
C ILE A 107 12.70 18.35 2.44
N PRO A 108 13.01 19.65 2.23
CA PRO A 108 12.02 20.61 1.77
C PRO A 108 11.66 20.29 0.31
N VAL A 109 10.39 20.20 0.01
CA VAL A 109 9.85 20.03 -1.34
C VAL A 109 9.08 21.29 -1.68
N GLU A 110 9.48 21.98 -2.74
CA GLU A 110 8.81 23.24 -3.17
C GLU A 110 7.49 22.97 -3.91
N ALA A 111 7.30 21.75 -4.44
CA ALA A 111 6.09 21.35 -5.15
C ALA A 111 4.96 20.95 -4.19
N GLU A 112 3.71 21.05 -4.65
CA GLU A 112 2.52 20.61 -3.88
C GLU A 112 2.50 19.10 -3.61
N SER A 113 3.21 18.30 -4.38
CA SER A 113 3.33 16.86 -4.25
C SER A 113 4.76 16.42 -4.49
N LEU A 114 5.18 15.34 -3.83
CA LEU A 114 6.50 14.74 -4.00
C LEU A 114 6.69 14.18 -5.40
N ALA A 115 5.64 13.52 -5.92
CA ALA A 115 5.61 12.93 -7.25
C ALA A 115 4.16 12.79 -7.73
N TYR A 116 3.99 12.29 -8.96
CA TYR A 116 2.72 12.03 -9.60
C TYR A 116 2.73 10.63 -10.20
N SER A 117 1.62 9.90 -10.08
CA SER A 117 1.41 8.61 -10.75
C SER A 117 0.44 8.78 -11.92
N VAL A 118 0.73 8.10 -13.04
CA VAL A 118 -0.19 7.96 -14.16
C VAL A 118 -0.65 6.52 -14.22
N ILE A 119 -1.94 6.30 -14.11
CA ILE A 119 -2.60 5.01 -14.28
C ILE A 119 -3.44 5.11 -15.56
N ALA A 120 -3.41 4.07 -16.38
CA ALA A 120 -4.23 3.97 -17.57
C ALA A 120 -4.93 2.62 -17.64
N CYS A 121 -6.14 2.60 -18.16
CA CYS A 121 -6.95 1.40 -18.25
C CYS A 121 -7.82 1.44 -19.52
N PRO A 122 -8.03 0.32 -20.23
CA PRO A 122 -9.01 0.29 -21.30
C PRO A 122 -10.40 0.71 -20.81
N LYS A 123 -11.20 1.33 -21.69
CA LYS A 123 -12.50 1.86 -21.31
C LYS A 123 -13.54 0.80 -20.94
N ASP A 124 -13.32 -0.44 -21.36
CA ASP A 124 -14.20 -1.59 -21.18
C ASP A 124 -13.54 -2.76 -20.43
N SER A 125 -12.53 -2.47 -19.64
CA SER A 125 -11.82 -3.46 -18.82
C SER A 125 -11.27 -2.82 -17.56
N LEU A 126 -11.18 -3.58 -16.45
CA LEU A 126 -10.48 -3.19 -15.21
C LEU A 126 -9.07 -3.78 -15.17
N SER A 127 -8.42 -4.00 -16.32
CA SER A 127 -7.04 -4.45 -16.41
C SER A 127 -6.13 -3.26 -16.71
N PRO A 128 -5.37 -2.74 -15.73
CA PRO A 128 -4.55 -1.55 -15.93
C PRO A 128 -3.41 -1.84 -16.90
N LEU A 129 -3.01 -0.82 -17.64
CA LEU A 129 -1.77 -0.85 -18.40
C LEU A 129 -0.59 -1.05 -17.42
N THR A 130 0.32 -1.94 -17.79
CA THR A 130 1.47 -2.27 -16.95
C THR A 130 2.76 -1.79 -17.61
N TRP A 131 3.59 -1.07 -16.86
CA TRP A 131 4.92 -0.64 -17.27
C TRP A 131 5.97 -1.54 -16.64
N SER A 132 6.87 -2.07 -17.46
CA SER A 132 7.95 -2.95 -17.00
C SER A 132 9.28 -2.19 -17.01
N PHE A 133 9.95 -2.15 -15.88
CA PHE A 133 11.22 -1.47 -15.71
C PHE A 133 12.33 -2.48 -15.40
N PRO A 134 13.52 -2.34 -16.00
CA PRO A 134 14.67 -3.14 -15.61
C PRO A 134 14.95 -2.99 -14.11
N LEU A 135 15.26 -4.09 -13.43
CA LEU A 135 15.63 -4.18 -12.01
C LEU A 135 14.46 -4.06 -11.00
N VAL A 136 13.43 -3.27 -11.26
CA VAL A 136 12.34 -3.02 -10.30
C VAL A 136 11.05 -3.77 -10.62
N GLY A 137 10.94 -4.35 -11.83
CA GLY A 137 9.78 -5.15 -12.22
C GLY A 137 8.67 -4.34 -12.90
N SER A 138 7.43 -4.85 -12.83
CA SER A 138 6.27 -4.30 -13.53
C SER A 138 5.28 -3.68 -12.55
N PHE A 139 4.78 -2.49 -12.91
CA PHE A 139 3.84 -1.73 -12.09
C PHE A 139 2.62 -1.31 -12.90
N PRO A 140 1.43 -1.23 -12.29
CA PRO A 140 0.22 -0.77 -12.94
C PRO A 140 0.14 0.77 -13.02
N TYR A 141 1.24 1.45 -12.78
CA TYR A 141 1.35 2.91 -12.87
C TYR A 141 2.76 3.33 -13.30
N LYS A 142 2.87 4.56 -13.81
CA LYS A 142 4.14 5.21 -14.16
C LYS A 142 4.31 6.48 -13.32
N GLY A 143 5.47 6.61 -12.62
CA GLY A 143 5.74 7.71 -11.69
C GLY A 143 6.48 8.88 -12.34
N PHE A 144 6.18 10.10 -11.93
CA PHE A 144 6.83 11.33 -12.43
C PHE A 144 7.08 12.32 -11.29
N PHE A 145 8.25 12.95 -11.27
CA PHE A 145 8.52 14.02 -10.30
C PHE A 145 7.88 15.36 -10.71
N ARG A 146 7.51 15.53 -11.96
CA ARG A 146 6.90 16.77 -12.47
C ARG A 146 5.50 16.54 -13.00
N LEU A 147 4.58 17.43 -12.63
CA LEU A 147 3.19 17.37 -13.07
C LEU A 147 3.06 17.46 -14.60
N GLU A 148 3.87 18.34 -15.24
CA GLU A 148 3.81 18.52 -16.68
C GLU A 148 4.15 17.25 -17.45
N ASP A 149 5.11 16.47 -16.94
CA ASP A 149 5.51 15.19 -17.53
C ASP A 149 4.40 14.14 -17.37
N ALA A 150 3.78 14.06 -16.17
CA ALA A 150 2.65 13.19 -15.92
C ALA A 150 1.45 13.54 -16.81
N LEU A 151 1.12 14.82 -16.93
CA LEU A 151 0.05 15.30 -17.84
C LEU A 151 0.38 15.07 -19.31
N GLY A 152 1.68 15.15 -19.68
CA GLY A 152 2.13 14.83 -21.04
C GLY A 152 1.91 13.35 -21.39
N GLU A 153 2.22 12.45 -20.45
CA GLU A 153 1.96 11.01 -20.61
C GLU A 153 0.45 10.72 -20.63
N ALA A 154 -0.31 11.34 -19.72
CA ALA A 154 -1.77 11.20 -19.68
C ALA A 154 -2.42 11.53 -21.02
N ARG A 155 -2.09 12.69 -21.60
CA ARG A 155 -2.64 13.10 -22.93
C ARG A 155 -2.33 12.11 -24.04
N LYS A 156 -1.16 11.46 -24.06
CA LYS A 156 -0.83 10.42 -25.04
C LYS A 156 -1.75 9.22 -24.89
N LEU A 157 -1.93 8.74 -23.67
CA LEU A 157 -2.77 7.58 -23.37
C LEU A 157 -4.25 7.86 -23.62
N GLU A 158 -4.73 9.07 -23.34
CA GLU A 158 -6.08 9.52 -23.70
C GLU A 158 -6.29 9.53 -25.21
N ALA A 159 -5.29 9.98 -25.99
CA ALA A 159 -5.34 9.95 -27.45
C ALA A 159 -5.34 8.50 -28.00
N GLU A 160 -4.79 7.55 -27.26
CA GLU A 160 -4.86 6.11 -27.53
C GLU A 160 -6.16 5.46 -27.01
N ASN A 161 -7.13 6.27 -26.58
CA ASN A 161 -8.46 5.85 -26.13
C ASN A 161 -8.49 5.09 -24.78
N TYR A 162 -7.49 5.30 -23.91
CA TYR A 162 -7.53 4.81 -22.52
C TYR A 162 -8.33 5.75 -21.62
N ASP A 163 -8.90 5.21 -20.55
CA ASP A 163 -9.20 5.96 -19.33
C ASP A 163 -7.90 6.24 -18.61
N VAL A 164 -7.68 7.47 -18.16
CA VAL A 164 -6.43 7.87 -17.50
C VAL A 164 -6.72 8.59 -16.20
N HIS A 165 -5.85 8.39 -15.22
CA HIS A 165 -5.85 9.11 -13.95
C HIS A 165 -4.44 9.57 -13.59
N VAL A 166 -4.32 10.84 -13.18
CA VAL A 166 -3.08 11.39 -12.62
C VAL A 166 -3.27 11.60 -11.12
N GLY A 167 -2.61 10.75 -10.33
CA GLY A 167 -2.64 10.78 -8.87
C GLY A 167 -1.48 11.59 -8.30
N ARG A 168 -1.67 12.21 -7.12
CA ARG A 168 -0.62 12.88 -6.34
C ARG A 168 -0.01 11.89 -5.36
N ILE A 169 1.32 11.94 -5.19
CA ILE A 169 2.08 11.13 -4.25
C ILE A 169 2.72 12.06 -3.23
N SER A 170 2.33 11.94 -1.96
CA SER A 170 2.86 12.76 -0.86
C SER A 170 4.09 12.16 -0.21
N ALA A 171 4.23 10.84 -0.26
CA ALA A 171 5.34 10.06 0.26
C ALA A 171 5.51 8.79 -0.58
N PHE A 172 6.70 8.23 -0.58
CA PHE A 172 6.97 6.87 -1.06
C PHE A 172 8.13 6.27 -0.27
N SER A 173 8.11 4.97 -0.09
CA SER A 173 9.21 4.23 0.50
C SER A 173 10.21 3.79 -0.57
N ALA A 174 11.50 3.88 -0.24
CA ALA A 174 12.58 3.31 -1.06
C ALA A 174 12.69 1.78 -0.90
N LEU A 175 11.68 1.10 -0.36
CA LEU A 175 11.63 -0.34 -0.12
C LEU A 175 12.87 -0.88 0.62
N GLY A 176 13.45 -0.07 1.51
CA GLY A 176 14.65 -0.41 2.29
C GLY A 176 15.98 -0.25 1.55
N TRP A 177 16.00 0.21 0.30
CA TRP A 177 17.24 0.51 -0.44
C TRP A 177 17.93 1.76 0.07
N PHE A 178 17.17 2.72 0.57
CA PHE A 178 17.65 3.96 1.20
C PHE A 178 16.80 4.25 2.43
N SER A 179 17.38 4.99 3.38
CA SER A 179 16.62 5.54 4.51
C SER A 179 15.68 6.63 4.01
N ASP A 180 14.38 6.48 4.25
CA ASP A 180 13.37 7.43 3.80
C ASP A 180 13.47 8.73 4.63
N PRO A 181 13.51 9.91 4.01
CA PRO A 181 13.48 11.19 4.71
C PRO A 181 12.04 11.60 5.06
N ILE A 182 11.88 12.56 5.96
CA ILE A 182 10.65 13.32 6.08
C ILE A 182 10.60 14.31 4.91
N TYR A 183 9.62 14.18 4.04
CA TYR A 183 9.34 15.19 3.02
C TYR A 183 8.39 16.26 3.55
N SER A 184 8.60 17.53 3.21
CA SER A 184 7.69 18.61 3.66
C SER A 184 6.25 18.40 3.19
N THR A 185 6.03 17.72 2.06
CA THR A 185 4.71 17.35 1.53
C THR A 185 3.92 16.45 2.49
N MET A 186 4.59 15.60 3.27
CA MET A 186 3.94 14.76 4.28
C MET A 186 3.40 15.59 5.45
N LEU A 187 4.04 16.71 5.75
CA LEU A 187 3.68 17.58 6.88
C LEU A 187 2.43 18.43 6.61
N HIS A 188 1.85 18.36 5.40
CA HIS A 188 0.52 18.92 5.09
C HIS A 188 -0.63 18.01 5.57
N LEU A 189 -0.37 16.70 5.71
CA LEU A 189 -1.34 15.75 6.28
C LEU A 189 -1.74 16.18 7.69
N ASP A 190 -2.94 15.83 8.12
CA ASP A 190 -3.26 15.95 9.54
C ASP A 190 -2.47 14.94 10.38
N GLU A 191 -2.41 15.14 11.70
CA GLU A 191 -1.55 14.36 12.57
C GLU A 191 -1.90 12.86 12.56
N THR A 192 -3.17 12.53 12.48
CA THR A 192 -3.62 11.13 12.45
C THR A 192 -3.26 10.45 11.11
N GLU A 193 -3.43 11.16 10.01
CA GLU A 193 -3.02 10.69 8.68
C GLU A 193 -1.50 10.59 8.55
N LEU A 194 -0.76 11.51 9.17
CA LEU A 194 0.70 11.47 9.19
C LEU A 194 1.20 10.21 9.91
N VAL A 195 0.70 9.93 11.11
CA VAL A 195 1.07 8.70 11.85
C VAL A 195 0.70 7.45 11.05
N TYR A 196 -0.51 7.39 10.46
CA TYR A 196 -0.90 6.31 9.58
C TYR A 196 0.08 6.11 8.43
N THR A 197 0.45 7.19 7.74
CA THR A 197 1.38 7.12 6.60
C THR A 197 2.74 6.59 7.04
N ILE A 198 3.28 7.06 8.17
CA ILE A 198 4.56 6.56 8.70
C ILE A 198 4.48 5.07 9.02
N LEU A 199 3.45 4.61 9.72
CA LEU A 199 3.30 3.20 10.07
C LEU A 199 3.11 2.33 8.83
N HIS A 200 2.33 2.77 7.85
CA HIS A 200 2.13 2.10 6.56
C HIS A 200 3.47 1.89 5.83
N GLU A 201 4.27 2.94 5.67
CA GLU A 201 5.57 2.85 5.00
C GLU A 201 6.56 1.98 5.78
N LEU A 202 6.53 2.00 7.11
CA LEU A 202 7.36 1.13 7.94
C LEU A 202 6.99 -0.36 7.80
N VAL A 203 5.73 -0.68 7.50
CA VAL A 203 5.35 -2.06 7.17
C VAL A 203 6.04 -2.49 5.89
N HIS A 204 6.00 -1.69 4.80
CA HIS A 204 6.69 -2.00 3.55
C HIS A 204 8.20 -2.19 3.75
N LYS A 205 8.82 -1.36 4.58
CA LYS A 205 10.24 -1.49 4.92
C LYS A 205 10.55 -2.77 5.70
N THR A 206 9.64 -3.21 6.56
CA THR A 206 9.82 -4.35 7.46
C THR A 206 9.44 -5.66 6.81
N ILE A 207 8.31 -5.68 6.09
CA ILE A 207 7.68 -6.88 5.52
C ILE A 207 7.36 -6.58 4.06
N PHE A 208 8.07 -7.24 3.16
CA PHE A 208 7.82 -7.12 1.73
C PHE A 208 7.88 -8.49 1.06
N PHE A 209 6.79 -8.91 0.45
CA PHE A 209 6.68 -10.14 -0.33
C PHE A 209 6.85 -9.80 -1.81
N LYS A 210 7.89 -10.34 -2.42
CA LYS A 210 8.17 -10.10 -3.84
C LYS A 210 7.00 -10.55 -4.72
N ASP A 211 6.64 -9.76 -5.71
CA ASP A 211 5.56 -10.02 -6.68
C ASP A 211 4.15 -10.18 -6.04
N LYS A 212 3.97 -9.69 -4.80
CA LYS A 212 2.71 -9.70 -4.05
C LYS A 212 2.25 -8.27 -3.70
N GLY A 213 2.27 -7.38 -4.69
CA GLY A 213 1.98 -5.96 -4.49
C GLY A 213 0.67 -5.71 -3.74
N GLU A 214 -0.41 -6.34 -4.18
CA GLU A 214 -1.72 -6.24 -3.53
C GLU A 214 -1.67 -6.65 -2.05
N PHE A 215 -1.08 -7.80 -1.74
CA PHE A 215 -0.97 -8.26 -0.35
C PHE A 215 -0.08 -7.35 0.51
N ASN A 216 1.00 -6.80 -0.06
CA ASN A 216 1.85 -5.83 0.64
C ASN A 216 1.06 -4.58 1.02
N GLU A 217 0.21 -4.06 0.12
CA GLU A 217 -0.67 -2.93 0.43
C GLU A 217 -1.73 -3.27 1.49
N GLN A 218 -2.32 -4.47 1.41
CA GLN A 218 -3.30 -4.94 2.40
C GLN A 218 -2.73 -4.94 3.81
N ILE A 219 -1.55 -5.56 4.01
CA ILE A 219 -0.92 -5.62 5.34
C ILE A 219 -0.47 -4.24 5.82
N ALA A 220 0.05 -3.40 4.92
CA ALA A 220 0.47 -2.05 5.25
C ALA A 220 -0.73 -1.17 5.67
N THR A 221 -1.83 -1.27 4.94
CA THR A 221 -3.08 -0.55 5.27
C THR A 221 -3.66 -1.04 6.59
N PHE A 222 -3.76 -2.36 6.80
CA PHE A 222 -4.32 -2.94 8.01
C PHE A 222 -3.50 -2.58 9.25
N ILE A 223 -2.20 -2.85 9.22
CA ILE A 223 -1.29 -2.58 10.34
C ILE A 223 -1.15 -1.06 10.56
N GLY A 224 -1.13 -0.26 9.48
CA GLY A 224 -1.10 1.19 9.54
C GLY A 224 -2.29 1.76 10.33
N TRP A 225 -3.51 1.36 9.99
CA TRP A 225 -4.72 1.84 10.69
C TRP A 225 -4.81 1.34 12.14
N LYS A 226 -4.68 0.04 12.37
CA LYS A 226 -4.75 -0.53 13.72
C LYS A 226 -3.60 -0.03 14.60
N GLY A 227 -2.40 0.10 14.03
CA GLY A 227 -1.22 0.67 14.71
C GLY A 227 -1.42 2.15 15.07
N THR A 228 -2.04 2.94 14.20
CA THR A 228 -2.35 4.35 14.49
C THR A 228 -3.37 4.47 15.62
N LEU A 229 -4.42 3.64 15.61
CA LEU A 229 -5.36 3.60 16.72
C LEU A 229 -4.63 3.27 18.04
N PHE A 230 -3.80 2.25 18.03
CA PHE A 230 -3.02 1.83 19.22
C PHE A 230 -2.03 2.92 19.67
N PHE A 231 -1.40 3.65 18.73
CA PHE A 231 -0.54 4.78 19.05
C PHE A 231 -1.29 5.84 19.86
N TYR A 232 -2.45 6.28 19.40
CA TYR A 232 -3.23 7.34 20.07
C TYR A 232 -3.90 6.84 21.36
N GLU A 233 -4.37 5.60 21.42
CA GLU A 233 -4.86 5.01 22.67
C GLU A 233 -3.77 4.95 23.76
N LYS A 234 -2.53 4.71 23.35
CA LYS A 234 -1.40 4.63 24.28
C LYS A 234 -0.87 5.99 24.70
N THR A 235 -0.87 6.98 23.81
CA THR A 235 -0.30 8.32 24.05
C THR A 235 -1.28 9.31 24.63
N GLU A 236 -2.55 9.23 24.24
CA GLU A 236 -3.60 10.17 24.66
C GLU A 236 -4.70 9.50 25.49
N GLY A 237 -4.73 8.18 25.52
CA GLY A 237 -5.75 7.38 26.21
C GLY A 237 -6.88 6.90 25.29
N PRO A 238 -7.51 5.75 25.65
CA PRO A 238 -8.71 5.27 24.96
C PRO A 238 -9.84 6.29 25.02
N GLY A 239 -10.54 6.50 23.89
CA GLY A 239 -11.62 7.48 23.79
C GLY A 239 -11.15 8.93 23.63
N SER A 240 -9.85 9.19 23.45
CA SER A 240 -9.34 10.52 23.08
C SER A 240 -9.93 10.96 21.73
N LYS A 241 -9.88 12.26 21.45
CA LYS A 241 -10.36 12.81 20.18
C LYS A 241 -9.66 12.15 18.98
N SER A 242 -8.36 11.93 19.08
CA SER A 242 -7.57 11.29 18.02
C SER A 242 -7.93 9.82 17.85
N SER A 243 -8.05 9.04 18.94
CA SER A 243 -8.42 7.63 18.87
C SER A 243 -9.84 7.44 18.32
N MET A 244 -10.81 8.29 18.70
CA MET A 244 -12.16 8.28 18.17
C MET A 244 -12.18 8.61 16.66
N LYS A 245 -11.38 9.61 16.24
CA LYS A 245 -11.23 9.97 14.83
C LYS A 245 -10.69 8.79 14.01
N ILE A 246 -9.68 8.10 14.51
CA ILE A 246 -9.09 6.95 13.82
C ILE A 246 -10.08 5.77 13.78
N ALA A 247 -10.79 5.49 14.87
CA ALA A 247 -11.82 4.46 14.87
C ALA A 247 -12.91 4.73 13.82
N ALA A 248 -13.37 5.97 13.72
CA ALA A 248 -14.33 6.39 12.69
C ALA A 248 -13.74 6.28 11.27
N ALA A 249 -12.45 6.59 11.08
CA ALA A 249 -11.77 6.44 9.80
C ALA A 249 -11.66 4.96 9.37
N ILE A 250 -11.38 4.05 10.31
CA ILE A 250 -11.35 2.60 10.04
C ILE A 250 -12.73 2.10 9.56
N GLU A 251 -13.80 2.50 10.21
CA GLU A 251 -15.17 2.13 9.79
C GLU A 251 -15.53 2.75 8.43
N ALA A 252 -15.11 3.98 8.17
CA ALA A 252 -15.30 4.62 6.88
C ALA A 252 -14.54 3.91 5.74
N GLU A 253 -13.29 3.50 5.97
CA GLU A 253 -12.49 2.74 5.00
C GLU A 253 -13.11 1.36 4.73
N LYS A 254 -13.63 0.69 5.75
CA LYS A 254 -14.34 -0.58 5.59
C LYS A 254 -15.58 -0.41 4.71
N ALA A 255 -16.43 0.56 5.02
CA ALA A 255 -17.64 0.83 4.25
C ALA A 255 -17.31 1.21 2.79
N LEU A 256 -16.24 1.97 2.57
CA LEU A 256 -15.76 2.33 1.24
C LEU A 256 -15.23 1.11 0.49
N SER A 257 -14.45 0.24 1.14
CA SER A 257 -13.92 -1.00 0.53
C SER A 257 -15.06 -1.91 0.06
N GLU A 258 -16.08 -2.13 0.89
CA GLU A 258 -17.27 -2.92 0.53
C GLU A 258 -18.01 -2.32 -0.69
N LEU A 259 -18.12 -0.99 -0.74
CA LEU A 259 -18.74 -0.29 -1.87
C LEU A 259 -17.92 -0.42 -3.15
N LEU A 260 -16.59 -0.31 -3.06
CA LEU A 260 -15.69 -0.46 -4.21
C LEU A 260 -15.68 -1.90 -4.74
N GLU A 261 -15.66 -2.91 -3.86
CA GLU A 261 -15.74 -4.32 -4.27
C GLU A 261 -17.04 -4.63 -5.00
N LYS A 262 -18.18 -4.13 -4.50
CA LYS A 262 -19.46 -4.25 -5.18
C LYS A 262 -19.46 -3.60 -6.55
N THR A 263 -18.89 -2.38 -6.66
CA THR A 263 -18.81 -1.65 -7.93
C THR A 263 -17.89 -2.36 -8.91
N LYS A 264 -16.77 -2.92 -8.43
CA LYS A 264 -15.85 -3.72 -9.25
C LYS A 264 -16.53 -4.95 -9.83
N ALA A 265 -17.21 -5.73 -8.99
CA ALA A 265 -17.93 -6.92 -9.44
C ALA A 265 -18.99 -6.58 -10.50
N GLU A 266 -19.74 -5.49 -10.33
CA GLU A 266 -20.72 -5.01 -11.31
C GLU A 266 -20.05 -4.63 -12.65
N LEU A 267 -18.94 -3.87 -12.61
CA LEU A 267 -18.21 -3.47 -13.81
C LEU A 267 -17.60 -4.68 -14.54
N GLU A 268 -17.02 -5.64 -13.80
CA GLU A 268 -16.49 -6.86 -14.39
C GLU A 268 -17.56 -7.69 -15.11
N GLU A 269 -18.77 -7.78 -14.54
CA GLU A 269 -19.90 -8.46 -15.16
C GLU A 269 -20.31 -7.76 -16.46
N VAL A 270 -20.44 -6.43 -16.45
CA VAL A 270 -20.73 -5.61 -17.62
C VAL A 270 -19.67 -5.83 -18.71
N TYR A 271 -18.39 -5.82 -18.37
CA TYR A 271 -17.31 -5.94 -19.36
C TYR A 271 -17.18 -7.33 -19.94
N LYS A 272 -17.48 -8.39 -19.18
CA LYS A 272 -17.51 -9.77 -19.67
C LYS A 272 -18.74 -10.09 -20.53
N GLY A 273 -19.82 -9.30 -20.38
CA GLY A 273 -21.08 -9.52 -21.08
C GLY A 273 -20.99 -9.31 -22.61
N PRO A 274 -21.90 -9.92 -23.38
CA PRO A 274 -21.96 -9.82 -24.85
C PRO A 274 -22.61 -8.53 -25.33
N LEU A 275 -22.22 -7.39 -24.74
CA LEU A 275 -22.75 -6.06 -25.02
C LEU A 275 -21.83 -5.31 -26.01
N SER A 276 -22.39 -4.41 -26.80
CA SER A 276 -21.62 -3.46 -27.62
C SER A 276 -20.80 -2.52 -26.72
N LEU A 277 -19.73 -1.94 -27.27
CA LEU A 277 -18.91 -0.97 -26.53
C LEU A 277 -19.75 0.20 -25.99
N SER A 278 -20.67 0.71 -26.79
CA SER A 278 -21.56 1.82 -26.38
C SER A 278 -22.44 1.47 -25.21
N GLU A 279 -22.99 0.26 -25.19
CA GLU A 279 -23.80 -0.23 -24.05
C GLU A 279 -22.95 -0.40 -22.79
N LYS A 280 -21.74 -1.00 -22.92
CA LYS A 280 -20.79 -1.13 -21.80
C LYS A 280 -20.43 0.24 -21.21
N LEU A 281 -20.13 1.23 -22.04
CA LEU A 281 -19.81 2.58 -21.59
C LEU A 281 -20.97 3.26 -20.87
N GLY A 282 -22.20 3.11 -21.37
CA GLY A 282 -23.40 3.65 -20.69
C GLY A 282 -23.64 3.01 -19.31
N LEU A 283 -23.45 1.70 -19.20
CA LEU A 283 -23.57 1.00 -17.92
C LEU A 283 -22.43 1.38 -16.95
N LYS A 284 -21.21 1.56 -17.46
CA LYS A 284 -20.06 2.08 -16.67
C LYS A 284 -20.37 3.45 -16.08
N GLU A 285 -20.86 4.39 -16.85
CA GLU A 285 -21.24 5.72 -16.38
C GLU A 285 -22.33 5.66 -15.30
N ALA A 286 -23.33 4.78 -15.49
CA ALA A 286 -24.36 4.56 -14.49
C ALA A 286 -23.81 3.97 -13.19
N ALA A 287 -22.87 3.02 -13.24
CA ALA A 287 -22.21 2.44 -12.09
C ALA A 287 -21.39 3.49 -11.32
N PHE A 288 -20.58 4.29 -12.01
CA PHE A 288 -19.80 5.36 -11.39
C PHE A 288 -20.67 6.50 -10.83
N SER A 289 -21.79 6.80 -11.46
CA SER A 289 -22.75 7.75 -10.91
C SER A 289 -23.40 7.24 -9.62
N ARG A 290 -23.66 5.94 -9.50
CA ARG A 290 -24.10 5.32 -8.24
C ARG A 290 -23.01 5.37 -7.18
N LEU A 291 -21.77 5.01 -7.55
CA LEU A 291 -20.60 5.07 -6.66
C LEU A 291 -20.45 6.47 -6.06
N SER A 292 -20.46 7.52 -6.87
CA SER A 292 -20.35 8.91 -6.38
C SER A 292 -21.43 9.28 -5.37
N ARG A 293 -22.70 8.88 -5.64
CA ARG A 293 -23.81 9.13 -4.70
C ARG A 293 -23.64 8.42 -3.36
N GLU A 294 -23.19 7.17 -3.39
CA GLU A 294 -22.97 6.40 -2.16
C GLU A 294 -21.76 6.93 -1.38
N ILE A 295 -20.67 7.33 -2.06
CA ILE A 295 -19.54 8.00 -1.40
C ILE A 295 -19.99 9.32 -0.73
N LEU A 296 -20.81 10.11 -1.40
CA LEU A 296 -21.37 11.34 -0.81
C LEU A 296 -22.25 11.02 0.42
N ARG A 297 -22.98 9.89 0.42
CA ARG A 297 -23.73 9.43 1.57
C ARG A 297 -22.79 9.02 2.71
N LEU A 298 -21.77 8.23 2.42
CA LEU A 298 -20.77 7.80 3.41
C LEU A 298 -20.01 8.99 4.01
N SER A 299 -19.66 10.01 3.22
CA SER A 299 -18.96 11.21 3.72
C SER A 299 -19.78 12.01 4.72
N ARG A 300 -21.12 11.93 4.67
CA ARG A 300 -22.01 12.53 5.67
C ARG A 300 -22.11 11.70 6.97
N ILE A 301 -21.97 10.37 6.86
CA ILE A 301 -21.96 9.47 8.03
C ILE A 301 -20.60 9.54 8.74
N PHE A 302 -19.52 9.69 7.98
CA PHE A 302 -18.14 9.72 8.45
C PHE A 302 -17.45 11.04 8.08
N PRO A 303 -17.86 12.20 8.68
CA PRO A 303 -17.35 13.51 8.27
C PRO A 303 -15.85 13.71 8.55
N GLU A 304 -15.29 12.96 9.51
CA GLU A 304 -13.87 12.96 9.87
C GLU A 304 -13.03 11.98 9.03
N GLY A 305 -13.67 11.17 8.17
CA GLY A 305 -13.01 10.14 7.38
C GLY A 305 -12.29 10.68 6.15
N ARG A 306 -11.39 9.85 5.58
CA ARG A 306 -10.64 10.13 4.32
C ARG A 306 -11.53 10.11 3.05
N LEU A 307 -12.84 10.22 3.21
CA LEU A 307 -13.79 10.23 2.09
C LEU A 307 -13.89 11.59 1.42
N ARG A 308 -13.38 12.65 2.08
CA ARG A 308 -13.38 14.02 1.52
C ARG A 308 -12.59 14.09 0.22
N GLY A 309 -13.22 14.65 -0.79
CA GLY A 309 -12.65 14.79 -2.13
C GLY A 309 -12.96 13.62 -3.06
N LEU A 310 -13.30 12.43 -2.54
CA LEU A 310 -13.68 11.30 -3.40
C LEU A 310 -15.02 11.54 -4.12
N GLU A 311 -15.91 12.30 -3.52
CA GLU A 311 -17.18 12.72 -4.12
C GLU A 311 -17.01 13.60 -5.37
N ASN A 312 -15.86 14.27 -5.51
CA ASN A 312 -15.55 15.18 -6.61
C ASN A 312 -14.69 14.54 -7.71
N ILE A 313 -14.37 13.25 -7.58
CA ILE A 313 -13.57 12.55 -8.58
C ILE A 313 -14.37 12.35 -9.86
N ALA A 314 -13.77 12.72 -10.99
CA ALA A 314 -14.23 12.28 -12.28
C ALA A 314 -13.90 10.78 -12.46
N TRP A 315 -14.88 9.94 -12.13
CA TRP A 315 -14.71 8.50 -12.13
C TRP A 315 -14.57 7.96 -13.56
N ASN A 316 -13.51 7.18 -13.75
CA ASN A 316 -13.28 6.31 -14.89
C ASN A 316 -12.57 5.04 -14.40
N ASN A 317 -12.28 4.08 -15.30
CA ASN A 317 -11.62 2.84 -14.88
C ASN A 317 -10.26 3.07 -14.20
N ALA A 318 -9.48 4.04 -14.68
CA ALA A 318 -8.17 4.35 -14.12
C ALA A 318 -8.26 5.01 -12.74
N SER A 319 -9.16 6.00 -12.55
CA SER A 319 -9.38 6.64 -11.24
C SER A 319 -9.99 5.66 -10.22
N PHE A 320 -10.87 4.77 -10.69
CA PHE A 320 -11.40 3.69 -9.86
C PHE A 320 -10.30 2.76 -9.37
N LEU A 321 -9.44 2.27 -10.27
CA LEU A 321 -8.31 1.41 -9.92
C LEU A 321 -7.29 2.12 -9.04
N ALA A 322 -7.01 3.40 -9.26
CA ALA A 322 -6.11 4.19 -8.42
C ALA A 322 -6.55 4.19 -6.95
N ILE A 323 -7.85 4.16 -6.71
CA ILE A 323 -8.41 4.17 -5.36
C ILE A 323 -8.59 2.74 -4.85
N TRP A 324 -9.04 1.82 -5.69
CA TRP A 324 -9.27 0.43 -5.33
C TRP A 324 -7.96 -0.29 -5.00
N LEU A 325 -6.84 -0.05 -5.71
CA LEU A 325 -5.53 -0.69 -5.46
C LEU A 325 -4.98 -0.48 -4.04
N TYR A 326 -5.44 0.54 -3.33
CA TYR A 326 -5.03 0.83 -1.95
C TYR A 326 -6.12 0.50 -0.91
N ARG A 327 -7.26 -0.09 -1.34
CA ARG A 327 -8.39 -0.39 -0.46
C ARG A 327 -8.87 -1.81 -0.69
N TYR A 328 -8.29 -2.70 0.07
CA TYR A 328 -8.53 -4.14 -0.05
C TYR A 328 -9.47 -4.64 1.03
N ASP A 329 -10.14 -5.76 0.74
CA ASP A 329 -10.78 -6.56 1.77
C ASP A 329 -9.73 -7.04 2.77
N VAL A 330 -9.74 -6.45 3.95
CA VAL A 330 -8.86 -6.82 5.07
C VAL A 330 -9.50 -7.83 6.01
N GLY A 331 -10.67 -8.39 5.65
CA GLY A 331 -11.44 -9.28 6.51
C GLY A 331 -10.65 -10.52 6.95
N ASP A 332 -9.80 -11.06 6.08
CA ASP A 332 -8.92 -12.17 6.43
C ASP A 332 -7.81 -11.77 7.41
N LEU A 333 -7.26 -10.56 7.25
CA LEU A 333 -6.25 -10.03 8.19
C LEU A 333 -6.90 -9.69 9.54
N GLU A 334 -8.12 -9.19 9.55
CA GLU A 334 -8.86 -8.92 10.79
C GLU A 334 -9.15 -10.21 11.54
N ALA A 335 -9.61 -11.25 10.85
CA ALA A 335 -9.86 -12.55 11.44
C ALA A 335 -8.57 -13.23 11.93
N LEU A 336 -7.47 -13.09 11.20
CA LEU A 336 -6.14 -13.58 11.59
C LEU A 336 -5.61 -12.85 12.83
N TRP A 337 -5.86 -11.54 12.92
CA TRP A 337 -5.50 -10.71 14.07
C TRP A 337 -6.35 -11.03 15.31
N ASP A 338 -7.65 -11.25 15.15
CA ASP A 338 -8.54 -11.68 16.23
C ASP A 338 -8.08 -12.99 16.88
N GLU A 339 -7.63 -13.97 16.09
CA GLU A 339 -7.08 -15.23 16.59
C GLU A 339 -5.82 -15.02 17.41
N ARG A 340 -5.04 -13.98 17.11
CA ARG A 340 -3.84 -13.56 17.85
C ARG A 340 -4.17 -12.58 18.98
N ARG A 341 -5.36 -12.71 19.58
CA ARG A 341 -5.80 -11.89 20.73
C ARG A 341 -5.74 -10.39 20.47
N ARG A 342 -5.82 -9.99 19.21
CA ARG A 342 -5.67 -8.61 18.74
C ARG A 342 -4.30 -8.00 19.05
N ASP A 343 -3.26 -8.82 19.13
CA ASP A 343 -1.88 -8.37 19.27
C ASP A 343 -1.28 -8.11 17.88
N LEU A 344 -1.03 -6.83 17.56
CA LEU A 344 -0.44 -6.42 16.29
C LEU A 344 1.02 -6.85 16.16
N ARG A 345 1.75 -6.91 17.27
CA ARG A 345 3.14 -7.35 17.26
C ARG A 345 3.22 -8.82 16.88
N GLU A 346 2.35 -9.67 17.44
CA GLU A 346 2.28 -11.09 17.11
C GLU A 346 1.90 -11.30 15.62
N LEU A 347 1.00 -10.46 15.09
CA LEU A 347 0.68 -10.48 13.67
C LEU A 347 1.90 -10.12 12.79
N VAL A 348 2.62 -9.05 13.12
CA VAL A 348 3.85 -8.62 12.43
C VAL A 348 4.91 -9.72 12.48
N GLU A 349 5.14 -10.34 13.63
CA GLU A 349 6.09 -11.45 13.78
C GLU A 349 5.69 -12.66 12.92
N THR A 350 4.40 -12.99 12.83
CA THR A 350 3.88 -14.05 11.95
C THR A 350 4.21 -13.76 10.49
N LEU A 351 3.89 -12.55 10.01
CA LEU A 351 4.15 -12.14 8.63
C LEU A 351 5.66 -12.10 8.31
N LYS A 352 6.50 -11.65 9.26
CA LYS A 352 7.96 -11.73 9.17
C LYS A 352 8.45 -13.18 9.08
N GLY A 353 7.81 -14.10 9.81
CA GLY A 353 8.04 -15.53 9.73
C GLY A 353 7.78 -16.08 8.32
N TRP A 354 6.60 -15.84 7.77
CA TRP A 354 6.24 -16.27 6.41
C TRP A 354 7.22 -15.75 5.36
N ARG A 355 7.59 -14.45 5.45
CA ARG A 355 8.59 -13.86 4.56
C ARG A 355 9.95 -14.56 4.66
N ARG A 356 10.43 -14.81 5.89
CA ARG A 356 11.74 -15.45 6.16
C ARG A 356 11.80 -16.88 5.64
N GLU A 357 10.68 -17.60 5.71
CA GLU A 357 10.53 -18.97 5.23
C GLU A 357 10.24 -19.04 3.73
N GLY A 358 10.06 -17.91 3.05
CA GLY A 358 9.75 -17.85 1.62
C GLY A 358 8.36 -18.36 1.26
N LEU A 359 7.43 -18.34 2.22
CA LEU A 359 6.05 -18.80 2.03
C LEU A 359 5.25 -17.81 1.18
N ASP A 360 4.28 -18.32 0.42
CA ASP A 360 3.28 -17.49 -0.25
C ASP A 360 2.23 -17.01 0.76
N PRO A 361 2.16 -15.70 1.06
CA PRO A 361 1.29 -15.22 2.12
C PRO A 361 -0.20 -15.44 1.83
N GLN A 362 -0.61 -15.42 0.55
CA GLN A 362 -1.99 -15.69 0.16
C GLN A 362 -2.34 -17.17 0.33
N GLU A 363 -1.37 -18.08 0.11
CA GLU A 363 -1.52 -19.50 0.42
C GLU A 363 -1.64 -19.74 1.92
N GLU A 364 -0.83 -19.06 2.74
CA GLU A 364 -0.87 -19.20 4.19
C GLU A 364 -2.21 -18.71 4.77
N VAL A 365 -2.73 -17.58 4.29
CA VAL A 365 -4.07 -17.10 4.65
C VAL A 365 -5.14 -18.10 4.21
N ARG A 366 -5.04 -18.69 3.01
CA ARG A 366 -5.99 -19.73 2.54
C ARG A 366 -5.93 -21.00 3.36
N LYS A 367 -4.72 -21.46 3.75
CA LYS A 367 -4.55 -22.64 4.63
C LYS A 367 -5.17 -22.37 5.99
N TRP A 368 -4.88 -21.21 6.56
CA TRP A 368 -5.46 -20.79 7.83
C TRP A 368 -7.00 -20.74 7.78
N ARG A 369 -7.59 -20.14 6.73
CA ARG A 369 -9.05 -20.10 6.54
C ARG A 369 -9.65 -21.49 6.47
N ARG A 370 -9.04 -22.42 5.72
CA ARG A 370 -9.49 -23.82 5.62
C ARG A 370 -9.45 -24.54 6.97
N SER A 371 -8.37 -24.38 7.73
CA SER A 371 -8.26 -25.02 9.06
C SER A 371 -9.32 -24.50 10.03
N ARG A 372 -9.68 -23.21 9.96
CA ARG A 372 -10.72 -22.60 10.79
C ARG A 372 -12.13 -23.12 10.44
N LEU A 373 -12.45 -23.23 9.16
CA LEU A 373 -13.73 -23.80 8.70
C LEU A 373 -13.86 -25.24 9.14
N ALA A 374 -12.85 -26.06 8.97
CA ALA A 374 -12.82 -27.46 9.42
C ALA A 374 -13.00 -27.58 10.95
N ALA A 375 -12.38 -26.69 11.72
CA ALA A 375 -12.55 -26.64 13.16
C ALA A 375 -13.99 -26.25 13.57
N GLN A 376 -14.61 -25.32 12.85
CA GLN A 376 -16.02 -24.93 13.10
C GLN A 376 -17.01 -26.05 12.73
N GLU A 377 -16.77 -26.75 11.63
CA GLU A 377 -17.59 -27.92 11.23
C GLU A 377 -17.40 -29.09 12.21
N GLY A 378 -16.18 -29.35 12.69
CA GLY A 378 -15.91 -30.34 13.72
C GLY A 378 -16.65 -30.08 15.06
N PHE A 379 -16.79 -28.78 15.45
CA PHE A 379 -17.58 -28.39 16.61
C PHE A 379 -19.09 -28.49 16.37
N GLY A 380 -19.57 -28.39 15.11
CA GLY A 380 -20.99 -28.54 14.73
C GLY A 380 -21.48 -29.99 14.86
N ILE A 381 -20.62 -30.96 14.62
CA ILE A 381 -20.96 -32.39 14.70
C ILE A 381 -21.20 -32.84 16.15
N TYR A 382 -20.54 -32.23 17.14
CA TYR A 382 -20.77 -32.56 18.55
C TYR A 382 -22.08 -31.99 19.13
N ARG A 383 -22.77 -31.06 18.45
CA ARG A 383 -24.05 -30.52 18.87
C ARG A 383 -25.25 -31.28 18.31
N SER A 384 -25.06 -32.24 17.41
CA SER A 384 -26.15 -33.04 16.79
C SER A 384 -26.28 -34.45 17.34
N VAL A 385 -25.57 -34.81 18.40
CA VAL A 385 -25.86 -36.07 19.15
C VAL A 385 -26.98 -35.79 20.13
N GLY A 386 -28.11 -36.36 19.83
CA GLY A 386 -29.44 -36.09 20.32
C GLY A 386 -29.71 -36.17 21.83
N PRO A 387 -30.94 -35.91 22.23
CA PRO A 387 -31.32 -35.75 23.63
C PRO A 387 -31.19 -37.08 24.37
N VAL A 388 -30.30 -37.10 25.36
CA VAL A 388 -30.28 -38.15 26.38
C VAL A 388 -31.66 -38.10 27.09
N THR A 389 -32.48 -39.10 26.87
CA THR A 389 -33.73 -39.34 27.59
C THR A 389 -33.45 -39.45 29.09
N MET A 390 -33.62 -38.36 29.83
CA MET A 390 -33.73 -38.44 31.29
C MET A 390 -35.07 -39.09 31.63
N ARG A 391 -35.01 -40.31 32.18
CA ARG A 391 -36.10 -40.99 32.86
C ARG A 391 -36.66 -40.07 33.96
N ARG A 392 -37.98 -39.83 33.90
CA ARG A 392 -38.75 -39.22 34.97
C ARG A 392 -38.54 -39.98 36.27
N ALA A 393 -37.93 -39.33 37.26
CA ALA A 393 -38.12 -39.69 38.65
C ALA A 393 -39.32 -38.89 39.18
N VAL A 394 -40.38 -39.61 39.52
CA VAL A 394 -41.57 -39.11 40.21
C VAL A 394 -41.16 -38.79 41.64
N PHE A 395 -41.29 -37.54 42.08
CA PHE A 395 -41.39 -37.21 43.51
C PHE A 395 -42.52 -36.24 43.72
N SER A 396 -43.39 -36.69 44.70
CA SER A 396 -44.63 -36.14 45.14
C SER A 396 -44.53 -34.80 45.88
N GLU A 397 -45.57 -34.00 45.66
CA GLU A 397 -46.24 -33.04 46.55
C GLU A 397 -45.60 -32.53 47.83
N GLY A 398 -45.57 -31.20 48.00
CA GLY A 398 -45.52 -30.62 49.30
C GLY A 398 -45.23 -29.12 49.41
N ARG A 399 -46.29 -28.32 49.39
CA ARG A 399 -46.43 -27.04 50.13
C ARG A 399 -45.70 -25.79 49.70
N THR A 400 -46.43 -24.87 49.06
CA THR A 400 -46.31 -23.41 49.28
C THR A 400 -46.45 -23.05 50.78
N PRO A 401 -45.84 -21.99 51.33
CA PRO A 401 -46.47 -20.67 51.17
C PRO A 401 -45.54 -19.45 51.25
N CYS A 402 -46.17 -18.38 50.94
CA CYS A 402 -46.04 -17.02 51.50
C CYS A 402 -45.24 -15.97 50.74
N VAL A 403 -46.05 -15.23 50.03
CA VAL A 403 -45.88 -13.83 49.58
C VAL A 403 -45.51 -12.93 50.76
N ARG A 404 -44.48 -12.09 50.62
CA ARG A 404 -44.41 -10.77 51.26
C ARG A 404 -44.01 -9.70 50.25
N LYS A 405 -45.01 -8.91 49.93
CA LYS A 405 -44.88 -7.57 49.37
C LYS A 405 -44.17 -6.68 50.39
N CYS A 406 -43.18 -5.92 49.97
CA CYS A 406 -42.86 -4.62 50.58
C CYS A 406 -42.88 -3.55 49.50
N ARG A 407 -43.74 -2.59 49.67
CA ARG A 407 -43.88 -1.33 48.91
C ARG A 407 -42.83 -0.32 49.42
N PRO A 408 -42.60 0.71 48.63
CA PRO A 408 -41.55 1.70 48.88
C PRO A 408 -42.03 2.78 49.84
N ASP A 409 -41.12 3.34 50.58
CA ASP A 409 -41.35 4.59 51.30
C ASP A 409 -40.54 5.73 50.71
N ALA A 410 -41.25 6.83 50.53
CA ALA A 410 -40.72 8.10 50.00
C ALA A 410 -40.43 9.00 51.18
N SER A 411 -39.52 9.95 50.88
CA SER A 411 -39.49 11.27 51.46
C SER A 411 -38.33 11.66 52.40
N ARG A 412 -37.93 12.89 52.08
CA ARG A 412 -37.12 13.91 52.77
C ARG A 412 -35.62 13.89 52.36
N GLY A 413 -35.00 14.93 51.78
CA GLY A 413 -35.35 16.35 51.85
C GLY A 413 -34.20 17.11 52.50
N ILE A 414 -33.63 18.07 51.76
CA ILE A 414 -32.93 19.26 52.25
C ILE A 414 -31.51 19.03 52.90
N THR A 415 -30.48 19.44 52.31
CA THR A 415 -29.79 20.73 52.12
C THR A 415 -28.77 20.67 51.02
#